data_37c46ae47c87c482585a102a81d7e464
#
_entry.id   37c46ae47c87c482585a102a81d7e464
#
_cell.length_a   1.000
_cell.length_b   1.000
_cell.length_c   1.000
_cell.angle_alpha   90.00
_cell.angle_beta   90.00
_cell.angle_gamma   90.00
#
_symmetry.space_group_name_H-M   'P 1'
#
loop_
_entity.id
_entity.type
_entity.pdbx_description
1 polymer ?
#
loop_
_entity_poly.entity_id
_entity_poly.type
_entity_poly.pdbx_seq_one_letter_code
_entity_poly.pdbx_strand_id
1 'polypeptide(L)'
;MEKYIKPPEQNTAKAPAQVKKLHWSAECFLGLATYIALFYAIRYTMLTALGLLIPCVYICVRRGWVAGIAFYILCGASTYLLQPQQAIILSAVGLLPFAVSSYVLRAKQKPFVCIMAVCGAALAAAGCAMLVLNKIADGNIAQYLTDLILAKAAADPATALNVSTTLISTDLAAGNLTQEQALELLYLADPLAYIQDADSIRMIKGLIEAQIPELLVTYIGYGGLAAFYVPWLFARMAGQPMARFPVPETWILPKQHGYYMAATCALGYLCMVFGDPGMVVPAQMLFSLTVIAFCMVGASVVCFFLGARIKDRSGRMAIAAAMYLFLPGLLASIGIIEQLFGIRKRIVIIKPQPKGGNRQP
;
A
#
# COMPACT_ATOMS: atom_id res chain seq x y z
N MET A 1 11.61 42.51 -5.79
CA MET A 1 10.14 42.64 -5.58
C MET A 1 9.50 41.26 -5.77
N GLU A 2 9.33 40.51 -4.68
CA GLU A 2 8.63 39.23 -4.68
C GLU A 2 7.13 39.49 -4.68
N LYS A 3 6.48 39.28 -5.82
CA LYS A 3 5.02 39.26 -5.87
C LYS A 3 4.52 37.96 -5.25
N TYR A 4 4.08 38.01 -4.01
CA TYR A 4 3.27 36.97 -3.37
C TYR A 4 2.03 36.68 -4.22
N ILE A 5 1.97 35.49 -4.81
CA ILE A 5 0.76 35.01 -5.45
C ILE A 5 -0.18 34.56 -4.31
N LYS A 6 -1.24 35.32 -4.07
CA LYS A 6 -2.32 34.91 -3.15
C LYS A 6 -2.83 33.54 -3.60
N PRO A 7 -2.91 32.58 -2.66
CA PRO A 7 -3.58 31.31 -2.98
C PRO A 7 -5.04 31.61 -3.40
N PRO A 8 -5.60 30.83 -4.35
CA PRO A 8 -6.97 31.01 -4.80
C PRO A 8 -7.91 30.95 -3.62
N GLU A 9 -8.83 31.92 -3.54
CA GLU A 9 -9.88 31.99 -2.53
C GLU A 9 -10.58 30.65 -2.40
N GLN A 10 -10.56 30.13 -1.18
CA GLN A 10 -11.20 28.87 -0.85
C GLN A 10 -12.71 29.07 -1.02
N ASN A 11 -13.26 28.57 -2.14
CA ASN A 11 -14.69 28.36 -2.28
C ASN A 11 -15.18 27.63 -1.02
N THR A 12 -15.94 28.31 -0.21
CA THR A 12 -16.67 27.75 0.93
C THR A 12 -17.61 26.67 0.38
N ALA A 13 -17.10 25.45 0.28
CA ALA A 13 -17.91 24.32 -0.09
C ALA A 13 -19.06 24.23 0.94
N LYS A 14 -20.30 24.27 0.46
CA LYS A 14 -21.52 24.05 1.24
C LYS A 14 -21.28 22.88 2.19
N ALA A 15 -21.58 23.07 3.47
CA ALA A 15 -21.49 22.02 4.46
C ALA A 15 -22.19 20.77 3.93
N PRO A 16 -21.55 19.59 3.98
CA PRO A 16 -22.19 18.38 3.51
C PRO A 16 -23.48 18.17 4.30
N ALA A 17 -24.56 17.81 3.60
CA ALA A 17 -25.85 17.51 4.20
C ALA A 17 -25.63 16.61 5.41
N GLN A 18 -26.27 16.96 6.54
CA GLN A 18 -26.14 16.17 7.79
C GLN A 18 -26.62 14.74 7.50
N VAL A 19 -25.67 13.81 7.34
CA VAL A 19 -25.97 12.39 7.23
C VAL A 19 -26.59 11.98 8.57
N LYS A 20 -27.81 11.43 8.53
CA LYS A 20 -28.51 10.91 9.74
C LYS A 20 -27.54 10.03 10.52
N LYS A 21 -27.35 10.35 11.80
CA LYS A 21 -26.47 9.57 12.67
C LYS A 21 -27.04 8.16 12.76
N LEU A 22 -26.32 7.19 12.20
CA LEU A 22 -26.66 5.78 12.30
C LEU A 22 -26.64 5.37 13.79
N HIS A 23 -27.56 4.51 14.19
CA HIS A 23 -27.56 3.98 15.55
C HIS A 23 -26.28 3.18 15.82
N TRP A 24 -25.78 3.23 17.07
CA TRP A 24 -24.52 2.56 17.44
C TRP A 24 -24.48 1.08 17.06
N SER A 25 -25.56 0.34 17.35
CA SER A 25 -25.66 -1.09 17.02
C SER A 25 -25.56 -1.35 15.51
N ALA A 26 -26.17 -0.50 14.67
CA ALA A 26 -26.10 -0.64 13.24
C ALA A 26 -24.70 -0.34 12.69
N GLU A 27 -23.98 0.62 13.28
CA GLU A 27 -22.58 0.90 12.91
C GLU A 27 -21.66 -0.26 13.28
N CYS A 28 -21.81 -0.83 14.48
CA CYS A 28 -21.05 -2.00 14.91
C CYS A 28 -21.33 -3.21 14.02
N PHE A 29 -22.61 -3.46 13.72
CA PHE A 29 -22.98 -4.58 12.83
C PHE A 29 -22.41 -4.42 11.43
N LEU A 30 -22.55 -3.24 10.83
CA LEU A 30 -22.00 -2.97 9.49
C LEU A 30 -20.47 -3.05 9.50
N GLY A 31 -19.82 -2.53 10.54
CA GLY A 31 -18.38 -2.61 10.72
C GLY A 31 -17.89 -4.05 10.85
N LEU A 32 -18.57 -4.88 11.64
CA LEU A 32 -18.23 -6.29 11.82
C LEU A 32 -18.46 -7.09 10.52
N ALA A 33 -19.57 -6.85 9.83
CA ALA A 33 -19.82 -7.48 8.53
C ALA A 33 -18.76 -7.12 7.49
N THR A 34 -18.36 -5.84 7.44
CA THR A 34 -17.26 -5.37 6.58
C THR A 34 -15.93 -6.01 6.98
N TYR A 35 -15.65 -6.12 8.27
CA TYR A 35 -14.44 -6.78 8.76
C TYR A 35 -14.38 -8.25 8.34
N ILE A 36 -15.46 -9.00 8.53
CA ILE A 36 -15.55 -10.41 8.15
C ILE A 36 -15.40 -10.57 6.63
N ALA A 37 -16.07 -9.71 5.83
CA ALA A 37 -15.93 -9.74 4.38
C ALA A 37 -14.48 -9.49 3.94
N LEU A 38 -13.80 -8.51 4.52
CA LEU A 38 -12.39 -8.23 4.27
C LEU A 38 -11.50 -9.38 4.72
N PHE A 39 -11.81 -10.04 5.84
CA PHE A 39 -11.06 -11.20 6.32
C PHE A 39 -11.10 -12.36 5.33
N TYR A 40 -12.25 -12.64 4.74
CA TYR A 40 -12.33 -13.63 3.67
C TYR A 40 -11.62 -13.18 2.39
N ALA A 41 -11.65 -11.89 2.07
CA ALA A 41 -10.97 -11.33 0.91
C ALA A 41 -9.43 -11.40 1.00
N ILE A 42 -8.84 -11.49 2.21
CA ILE A 42 -7.39 -11.68 2.42
C ILE A 42 -6.88 -12.95 1.71
N ARG A 43 -7.70 -13.97 1.61
CA ARG A 43 -7.35 -15.22 0.91
C ARG A 43 -6.99 -14.99 -0.57
N TYR A 44 -7.49 -13.90 -1.15
CA TYR A 44 -7.28 -13.55 -2.56
C TYR A 44 -6.23 -12.45 -2.76
N THR A 45 -6.05 -11.58 -1.76
CA THR A 45 -5.09 -10.47 -1.85
C THR A 45 -4.53 -10.11 -0.48
N MET A 46 -3.21 -10.25 -0.28
CA MET A 46 -2.54 -9.81 0.96
C MET A 46 -2.69 -8.30 1.24
N LEU A 47 -3.02 -7.50 0.23
CA LEU A 47 -3.33 -6.07 0.34
C LEU A 47 -4.46 -5.76 1.33
N THR A 48 -5.35 -6.71 1.57
CA THR A 48 -6.51 -6.52 2.45
C THR A 48 -6.17 -6.67 3.94
N ALA A 49 -4.98 -7.15 4.31
CA ALA A 49 -4.63 -7.39 5.71
C ALA A 49 -4.69 -6.10 6.55
N LEU A 50 -4.10 -4.98 6.08
CA LEU A 50 -4.27 -3.68 6.74
C LEU A 50 -5.66 -3.08 6.50
N GLY A 51 -6.36 -3.51 5.46
CA GLY A 51 -7.76 -3.17 5.22
C GLY A 51 -8.69 -3.60 6.35
N LEU A 52 -8.35 -4.68 7.08
CA LEU A 52 -9.07 -5.12 8.28
C LEU A 52 -9.13 -4.05 9.37
N LEU A 53 -8.17 -3.13 9.40
CA LEU A 53 -8.13 -2.04 10.37
C LEU A 53 -9.14 -0.93 10.05
N ILE A 54 -9.62 -0.85 8.80
CA ILE A 54 -10.52 0.22 8.34
C ILE A 54 -11.75 0.39 9.24
N PRO A 55 -12.58 -0.62 9.50
CA PRO A 55 -13.74 -0.49 10.36
C PRO A 55 -13.35 -0.18 11.81
N CYS A 56 -12.26 -0.75 12.31
CA CYS A 56 -11.78 -0.52 13.68
C CYS A 56 -11.34 0.94 13.89
N VAL A 57 -10.52 1.46 12.97
CA VAL A 57 -10.05 2.86 12.98
C VAL A 57 -11.24 3.82 12.81
N TYR A 58 -12.17 3.53 11.90
CA TYR A 58 -13.37 4.35 11.68
C TYR A 58 -14.21 4.48 12.96
N ILE A 59 -14.48 3.37 13.65
CA ILE A 59 -15.25 3.38 14.91
C ILE A 59 -14.48 4.13 16.00
N CYS A 60 -13.15 3.94 16.09
CA CYS A 60 -12.33 4.67 17.05
C CYS A 60 -12.37 6.18 16.80
N VAL A 61 -12.25 6.62 15.55
CA VAL A 61 -12.31 8.05 15.18
C VAL A 61 -13.66 8.64 15.50
N ARG A 62 -14.75 7.91 15.23
CA ARG A 62 -16.11 8.42 15.38
C ARG A 62 -16.62 8.37 16.82
N ARG A 63 -16.34 7.30 17.55
CA ARG A 63 -16.94 7.01 18.88
C ARG A 63 -15.95 7.10 20.05
N GLY A 64 -14.69 7.19 19.80
CA GLY A 64 -13.65 7.30 20.80
C GLY A 64 -12.83 6.03 21.02
N TRP A 65 -11.78 6.18 21.83
CA TRP A 65 -10.81 5.11 22.06
C TRP A 65 -11.43 3.84 22.66
N VAL A 66 -12.28 4.00 23.68
CA VAL A 66 -12.91 2.85 24.36
C VAL A 66 -13.73 2.01 23.39
N ALA A 67 -14.57 2.68 22.58
CA ALA A 67 -15.37 2.00 21.57
C ALA A 67 -14.51 1.36 20.47
N GLY A 68 -13.44 2.04 20.04
CA GLY A 68 -12.50 1.53 19.04
C GLY A 68 -11.75 0.30 19.51
N ILE A 69 -11.22 0.31 20.74
CA ILE A 69 -10.52 -0.83 21.34
C ILE A 69 -11.48 -2.00 21.56
N ALA A 70 -12.66 -1.75 22.12
CA ALA A 70 -13.67 -2.80 22.30
C ALA A 70 -14.06 -3.46 20.98
N PHE A 71 -14.22 -2.65 19.92
CA PHE A 71 -14.51 -3.16 18.58
C PHE A 71 -13.33 -3.93 17.98
N TYR A 72 -12.10 -3.47 18.19
CA TYR A 72 -10.89 -4.18 17.74
C TYR A 72 -10.77 -5.56 18.39
N ILE A 73 -11.03 -5.65 19.71
CA ILE A 73 -11.08 -6.92 20.44
C ILE A 73 -12.19 -7.82 19.90
N LEU A 74 -13.39 -7.27 19.64
CA LEU A 74 -14.50 -8.02 19.05
C LEU A 74 -14.15 -8.59 17.69
N CYS A 75 -13.50 -7.82 16.83
CA CYS A 75 -13.00 -8.26 15.53
C CYS A 75 -11.95 -9.37 15.69
N GLY A 76 -10.99 -9.21 16.59
CA GLY A 76 -9.99 -10.24 16.89
C GLY A 76 -10.63 -11.55 17.41
N ALA A 77 -11.61 -11.45 18.30
CA ALA A 77 -12.34 -12.61 18.80
C ALA A 77 -13.15 -13.31 17.71
N SER A 78 -13.82 -12.56 16.82
CA SER A 78 -14.54 -13.15 15.68
C SER A 78 -13.59 -13.88 14.72
N THR A 79 -12.42 -13.33 14.45
CA THR A 79 -11.39 -13.99 13.64
C THR A 79 -10.84 -15.23 14.34
N TYR A 80 -10.65 -15.18 15.65
CA TYR A 80 -10.19 -16.32 16.45
C TYR A 80 -11.15 -17.51 16.37
N LEU A 81 -12.45 -17.25 16.41
CA LEU A 81 -13.47 -18.28 16.23
C LEU A 81 -13.45 -18.93 14.84
N LEU A 82 -13.04 -18.15 13.81
CA LEU A 82 -12.98 -18.64 12.43
C LEU A 82 -11.65 -19.33 12.13
N GLN A 83 -10.53 -18.73 12.51
CA GLN A 83 -9.16 -19.22 12.26
C GLN A 83 -8.18 -18.77 13.36
N PRO A 84 -8.01 -19.57 14.44
CA PRO A 84 -7.26 -19.17 15.64
C PRO A 84 -5.82 -18.73 15.39
N GLN A 85 -5.09 -19.44 14.54
CA GLN A 85 -3.68 -19.13 14.26
C GLN A 85 -3.51 -17.78 13.55
N GLN A 86 -4.35 -17.52 12.55
CA GLN A 86 -4.30 -16.25 11.80
C GLN A 86 -4.76 -15.07 12.64
N ALA A 87 -5.74 -15.28 13.52
CA ALA A 87 -6.26 -14.22 14.39
C ALA A 87 -5.20 -13.64 15.32
N ILE A 88 -4.37 -14.48 15.93
CA ILE A 88 -3.31 -14.03 16.84
C ILE A 88 -2.30 -13.17 16.08
N ILE A 89 -1.85 -13.64 14.91
CA ILE A 89 -0.86 -12.92 14.09
C ILE A 89 -1.43 -11.59 13.59
N LEU A 90 -2.63 -11.59 12.99
CA LEU A 90 -3.26 -10.39 12.45
C LEU A 90 -3.57 -9.36 13.53
N SER A 91 -4.02 -9.82 14.72
CA SER A 91 -4.29 -8.92 15.84
C SER A 91 -2.99 -8.32 16.42
N ALA A 92 -1.94 -9.10 16.55
CA ALA A 92 -0.66 -8.60 17.05
C ALA A 92 -0.01 -7.60 16.07
N VAL A 93 0.07 -7.95 14.79
CA VAL A 93 0.66 -7.10 13.75
C VAL A 93 -0.20 -5.86 13.47
N GLY A 94 -1.53 -5.97 13.56
CA GLY A 94 -2.47 -4.87 13.33
C GLY A 94 -2.55 -3.86 14.48
N LEU A 95 -2.12 -4.21 15.69
CA LEU A 95 -2.32 -3.36 16.88
C LEU A 95 -1.61 -2.01 16.76
N LEU A 96 -0.35 -1.99 16.36
CA LEU A 96 0.43 -0.76 16.23
C LEU A 96 -0.10 0.15 15.11
N PRO A 97 -0.34 -0.33 13.87
CA PRO A 97 -1.00 0.46 12.83
C PRO A 97 -2.38 0.97 13.23
N PHE A 98 -3.20 0.16 13.93
CA PHE A 98 -4.50 0.58 14.46
C PHE A 98 -4.37 1.75 15.44
N ALA A 99 -3.49 1.62 16.42
CA ALA A 99 -3.28 2.65 17.45
C ALA A 99 -2.78 3.96 16.83
N VAL A 100 -1.77 3.90 15.96
CA VAL A 100 -1.20 5.08 15.31
C VAL A 100 -2.21 5.72 14.36
N SER A 101 -2.90 4.95 13.50
CA SER A 101 -3.92 5.48 12.58
C SER A 101 -5.05 6.17 13.33
N SER A 102 -5.54 5.54 14.41
CA SER A 102 -6.60 6.10 15.25
C SER A 102 -6.14 7.40 15.94
N TYR A 103 -4.90 7.43 16.45
CA TYR A 103 -4.33 8.60 17.11
C TYR A 103 -4.19 9.78 16.15
N VAL A 104 -3.52 9.60 15.01
CA VAL A 104 -3.24 10.70 14.09
C VAL A 104 -4.51 11.27 13.45
N LEU A 105 -5.51 10.42 13.17
CA LEU A 105 -6.80 10.86 12.65
C LEU A 105 -7.60 11.65 13.69
N ARG A 106 -7.61 11.23 14.95
CA ARG A 106 -8.28 11.95 16.03
C ARG A 106 -7.57 13.26 16.38
N ALA A 107 -6.24 13.27 16.38
CA ALA A 107 -5.44 14.47 16.62
C ALA A 107 -5.51 15.49 15.48
N LYS A 108 -6.22 15.18 14.37
CA LYS A 108 -6.40 16.05 13.20
C LYS A 108 -5.08 16.57 12.64
N GLN A 109 -4.05 15.74 12.71
CA GLN A 109 -2.72 16.09 12.20
C GLN A 109 -2.74 16.32 10.68
N LYS A 110 -1.69 16.99 10.17
CA LYS A 110 -1.55 17.18 8.72
C LYS A 110 -1.52 15.83 8.01
N PRO A 111 -2.27 15.65 6.90
CA PRO A 111 -2.40 14.35 6.22
C PRO A 111 -1.08 13.69 5.87
N PHE A 112 -0.06 14.46 5.49
CA PHE A 112 1.28 13.92 5.20
C PHE A 112 1.93 13.28 6.44
N VAL A 113 1.85 13.95 7.59
CA VAL A 113 2.37 13.41 8.86
C VAL A 113 1.61 12.14 9.24
N CYS A 114 0.30 12.12 8.99
CA CYS A 114 -0.52 10.94 9.23
C CYS A 114 -0.08 9.75 8.39
N ILE A 115 0.10 9.94 7.09
CA ILE A 115 0.54 8.87 6.17
C ILE A 115 1.90 8.34 6.61
N MET A 116 2.88 9.22 6.85
CA MET A 116 4.21 8.82 7.28
C MET A 116 4.19 8.06 8.60
N ALA A 117 3.39 8.50 9.57
CA ALA A 117 3.25 7.82 10.85
C ALA A 117 2.61 6.43 10.70
N VAL A 118 1.57 6.30 9.87
CA VAL A 118 0.90 5.02 9.64
C VAL A 118 1.78 4.05 8.86
N CYS A 119 2.47 4.52 7.81
CA CYS A 119 3.45 3.70 7.08
C CYS A 119 4.62 3.29 7.99
N GLY A 120 5.13 4.19 8.84
CA GLY A 120 6.16 3.87 9.82
C GLY A 120 5.70 2.84 10.85
N ALA A 121 4.45 2.93 11.32
CA ALA A 121 3.86 1.94 12.23
C ALA A 121 3.68 0.58 11.55
N ALA A 122 3.25 0.56 10.29
CA ALA A 122 3.14 -0.66 9.50
C ALA A 122 4.51 -1.31 9.27
N LEU A 123 5.54 -0.50 8.96
CA LEU A 123 6.91 -0.98 8.81
C LEU A 123 7.45 -1.58 10.12
N ALA A 124 7.25 -0.90 11.24
CA ALA A 124 7.66 -1.39 12.55
C ALA A 124 6.95 -2.71 12.91
N ALA A 125 5.63 -2.79 12.67
CA ALA A 125 4.85 -4.01 12.89
C ALA A 125 5.32 -5.17 12.00
N ALA A 126 5.57 -4.92 10.71
CA ALA A 126 6.12 -5.91 9.79
C ALA A 126 7.53 -6.35 10.21
N GLY A 127 8.40 -5.42 10.62
CA GLY A 127 9.73 -5.73 11.14
C GLY A 127 9.68 -6.61 12.39
N CYS A 128 8.82 -6.29 13.35
CA CYS A 128 8.60 -7.13 14.53
C CYS A 128 8.09 -8.53 14.16
N ALA A 129 7.13 -8.62 13.22
CA ALA A 129 6.62 -9.89 12.75
C ALA A 129 7.72 -10.74 12.10
N MET A 130 8.57 -10.12 11.27
CA MET A 130 9.72 -10.80 10.66
C MET A 130 10.75 -11.27 11.67
N LEU A 131 11.03 -10.48 12.72
CA LEU A 131 11.94 -10.90 13.80
C LEU A 131 11.39 -12.11 14.57
N VAL A 132 10.09 -12.12 14.86
CA VAL A 132 9.43 -13.26 15.50
C VAL A 132 9.48 -14.49 14.59
N LEU A 133 9.14 -14.31 13.30
CA LEU A 133 9.19 -15.38 12.31
C LEU A 133 10.60 -15.94 12.16
N ASN A 134 11.61 -15.08 12.14
CA ASN A 134 13.01 -15.50 12.05
C ASN A 134 13.44 -16.37 13.26
N LYS A 135 12.94 -16.03 14.47
CA LYS A 135 13.16 -16.88 15.66
C LYS A 135 12.45 -18.23 15.57
N ILE A 136 11.22 -18.26 15.08
CA ILE A 136 10.46 -19.50 14.91
C ILE A 136 11.10 -20.39 13.83
N ALA A 137 11.68 -19.78 12.81
CA ALA A 137 12.32 -20.44 11.68
C ALA A 137 13.80 -20.77 11.90
N ASP A 138 14.32 -20.64 13.13
CA ASP A 138 15.74 -20.88 13.46
C ASP A 138 16.73 -20.16 12.53
N GLY A 139 16.36 -18.93 12.11
CA GLY A 139 17.16 -18.09 11.23
C GLY A 139 16.96 -18.33 9.73
N ASN A 140 16.16 -19.31 9.31
CA ASN A 140 15.92 -19.62 7.90
C ASN A 140 14.43 -19.55 7.52
N ILE A 141 13.93 -18.32 7.37
CA ILE A 141 12.50 -18.05 7.06
C ILE A 141 12.07 -18.73 5.76
N ALA A 142 12.91 -18.69 4.73
CA ALA A 142 12.56 -19.26 3.43
C ALA A 142 12.39 -20.79 3.52
N GLN A 143 13.28 -21.46 4.23
CA GLN A 143 13.17 -22.90 4.46
C GLN A 143 11.89 -23.22 5.26
N TYR A 144 11.65 -22.52 6.37
CA TYR A 144 10.46 -22.70 7.18
C TYR A 144 9.16 -22.55 6.40
N LEU A 145 9.08 -21.51 5.54
CA LEU A 145 7.90 -21.28 4.70
C LEU A 145 7.78 -22.35 3.60
N THR A 146 8.89 -22.81 3.05
CA THR A 146 8.91 -23.92 2.08
C THR A 146 8.35 -25.18 2.72
N ASP A 147 8.82 -25.56 3.90
CA ASP A 147 8.34 -26.74 4.63
C ASP A 147 6.86 -26.64 4.97
N LEU A 148 6.39 -25.42 5.33
CA LEU A 148 4.96 -25.16 5.58
C LEU A 148 4.12 -25.33 4.32
N ILE A 149 4.59 -24.85 3.16
CA ILE A 149 3.90 -25.02 1.86
C ILE A 149 3.84 -26.50 1.48
N LEU A 150 4.94 -27.23 1.62
CA LEU A 150 5.01 -28.65 1.32
C LEU A 150 4.08 -29.47 2.23
N ALA A 151 4.08 -29.19 3.54
CA ALA A 151 3.18 -29.83 4.49
C ALA A 151 1.70 -29.58 4.15
N LYS A 152 1.36 -28.34 3.76
CA LYS A 152 0.01 -27.99 3.35
C LYS A 152 -0.39 -28.63 2.03
N ALA A 153 0.51 -28.69 1.06
CA ALA A 153 0.28 -29.35 -0.22
C ALA A 153 0.10 -30.88 -0.05
N ALA A 154 0.83 -31.49 0.87
CA ALA A 154 0.64 -32.91 1.22
C ALA A 154 -0.73 -33.19 1.86
N ALA A 155 -1.29 -32.22 2.59
CA ALA A 155 -2.60 -32.35 3.23
C ALA A 155 -3.78 -31.96 2.32
N ASP A 156 -3.55 -31.17 1.26
CA ASP A 156 -4.58 -30.62 0.37
C ASP A 156 -4.16 -30.70 -1.10
N PRO A 157 -4.75 -31.63 -1.89
CA PRO A 157 -4.43 -31.78 -3.30
C PRO A 157 -4.65 -30.53 -4.15
N ALA A 158 -5.61 -29.66 -3.77
CA ALA A 158 -5.84 -28.42 -4.48
C ALA A 158 -4.66 -27.43 -4.26
N THR A 159 -4.07 -27.42 -3.07
CA THR A 159 -2.86 -26.65 -2.80
C THR A 159 -1.67 -27.22 -3.59
N ALA A 160 -1.52 -28.55 -3.67
CA ALA A 160 -0.46 -29.18 -4.47
C ALA A 160 -0.56 -28.78 -5.95
N LEU A 161 -1.78 -28.88 -6.52
CA LEU A 161 -2.04 -28.47 -7.91
C LEU A 161 -1.72 -27.00 -8.17
N ASN A 162 -2.13 -26.11 -7.27
CA ASN A 162 -1.86 -24.67 -7.41
C ASN A 162 -0.35 -24.34 -7.35
N VAL A 163 0.37 -24.98 -6.44
CA VAL A 163 1.83 -24.78 -6.31
C VAL A 163 2.55 -25.33 -7.55
N SER A 164 2.25 -26.55 -7.99
CA SER A 164 2.88 -27.15 -9.20
C SER A 164 2.60 -26.32 -10.44
N THR A 165 1.35 -25.86 -10.64
CA THR A 165 0.99 -24.99 -11.77
C THR A 165 1.77 -23.66 -11.74
N THR A 166 1.96 -23.08 -10.56
CA THR A 166 2.75 -21.85 -10.39
C THR A 166 4.22 -22.07 -10.76
N LEU A 167 4.82 -23.16 -10.30
CA LEU A 167 6.21 -23.50 -10.62
C LEU A 167 6.40 -23.74 -12.12
N ILE A 168 5.55 -24.56 -12.73
CA ILE A 168 5.60 -24.85 -14.16
C ILE A 168 5.43 -23.56 -14.99
N SER A 169 4.50 -22.69 -14.62
CA SER A 169 4.30 -21.42 -15.32
C SER A 169 5.50 -20.47 -15.16
N THR A 170 6.19 -20.49 -14.02
CA THR A 170 7.38 -19.71 -13.77
C THR A 170 8.56 -20.20 -14.59
N ASP A 171 8.77 -21.51 -14.67
CA ASP A 171 9.80 -22.15 -15.49
C ASP A 171 9.56 -21.93 -16.99
N LEU A 172 8.31 -21.98 -17.42
CA LEU A 172 7.93 -21.62 -18.78
C LEU A 172 8.24 -20.16 -19.10
N ALA A 173 7.91 -19.25 -18.19
CA ALA A 173 8.19 -17.83 -18.34
C ALA A 173 9.70 -17.51 -18.33
N ALA A 174 10.49 -18.27 -17.57
CA ALA A 174 11.94 -18.19 -17.53
C ALA A 174 12.63 -18.81 -18.78
N GLY A 175 11.88 -19.53 -19.62
CA GLY A 175 12.43 -20.23 -20.78
C GLY A 175 13.12 -21.55 -20.44
N ASN A 176 12.98 -22.07 -19.22
CA ASN A 176 13.55 -23.34 -18.80
C ASN A 176 12.75 -24.54 -19.31
N LEU A 177 11.48 -24.32 -19.63
CA LEU A 177 10.58 -25.32 -20.21
C LEU A 177 10.04 -24.85 -21.55
N THR A 178 9.82 -25.81 -22.46
CA THR A 178 9.03 -25.57 -23.68
C THR A 178 7.53 -25.66 -23.35
N GLN A 179 6.71 -25.13 -24.24
CA GLN A 179 5.25 -25.16 -24.07
C GLN A 179 4.70 -26.60 -24.03
N GLU A 180 5.32 -27.51 -24.82
CA GLU A 180 4.97 -28.95 -24.84
C GLU A 180 5.33 -29.63 -23.52
N GLN A 181 6.54 -29.40 -23.01
CA GLN A 181 6.97 -29.92 -21.71
C GLN A 181 6.11 -29.42 -20.55
N ALA A 182 5.75 -28.13 -20.56
CA ALA A 182 4.87 -27.57 -19.53
C ALA A 182 3.48 -28.20 -19.55
N LEU A 183 2.90 -28.46 -20.74
CA LEU A 183 1.62 -29.17 -20.87
C LEU A 183 1.73 -30.64 -20.43
N GLU A 184 2.81 -31.32 -20.78
CA GLU A 184 3.05 -32.70 -20.34
C GLU A 184 3.11 -32.79 -18.80
N LEU A 185 3.85 -31.91 -18.15
CA LEU A 185 3.95 -31.84 -16.69
C LEU A 185 2.61 -31.53 -16.03
N LEU A 186 1.79 -30.67 -16.62
CA LEU A 186 0.46 -30.32 -16.08
C LEU A 186 -0.55 -31.46 -16.17
N TYR A 187 -0.45 -32.32 -17.19
CA TYR A 187 -1.43 -33.38 -17.43
C TYR A 187 -0.99 -34.75 -16.94
N LEU A 188 0.31 -35.06 -16.91
CA LEU A 188 0.84 -36.39 -16.65
C LEU A 188 1.56 -36.53 -15.30
N ALA A 189 2.04 -35.43 -14.70
CA ALA A 189 2.77 -35.49 -13.44
C ALA A 189 1.80 -35.50 -12.24
N ASP A 190 2.13 -36.30 -11.23
CA ASP A 190 1.52 -36.16 -9.90
C ASP A 190 1.99 -34.80 -9.31
N PRO A 191 1.06 -33.85 -9.06
CA PRO A 191 1.42 -32.54 -8.53
C PRO A 191 2.25 -32.60 -7.25
N LEU A 192 1.96 -33.56 -6.36
CA LEU A 192 2.68 -33.69 -5.10
C LEU A 192 4.10 -34.22 -5.32
N ALA A 193 4.28 -35.22 -6.17
CA ALA A 193 5.60 -35.73 -6.50
C ALA A 193 6.46 -34.67 -7.18
N TYR A 194 5.89 -33.84 -8.07
CA TYR A 194 6.60 -32.74 -8.73
C TYR A 194 7.11 -31.70 -7.75
N ILE A 195 6.29 -31.25 -6.80
CA ILE A 195 6.72 -30.20 -5.84
C ILE A 195 7.67 -30.73 -4.77
N GLN A 196 7.75 -32.04 -4.55
CA GLN A 196 8.69 -32.67 -3.62
C GLN A 196 10.07 -32.95 -4.23
N ASP A 197 10.21 -32.75 -5.53
CA ASP A 197 11.51 -32.86 -6.18
C ASP A 197 12.50 -31.79 -5.68
N ALA A 198 13.77 -32.12 -5.64
CA ALA A 198 14.81 -31.25 -5.06
C ALA A 198 14.95 -29.91 -5.79
N ASP A 199 14.77 -29.89 -7.12
CA ASP A 199 14.86 -28.67 -7.92
C ASP A 199 13.61 -27.81 -7.72
N SER A 200 12.44 -28.40 -7.63
CA SER A 200 11.18 -27.71 -7.29
C SER A 200 11.24 -27.07 -5.89
N ILE A 201 11.78 -27.77 -4.89
CA ILE A 201 11.99 -27.25 -3.54
C ILE A 201 12.94 -26.04 -3.57
N ARG A 202 14.05 -26.13 -4.31
CA ARG A 202 15.00 -25.01 -4.47
C ARG A 202 14.33 -23.81 -5.13
N MET A 203 13.51 -24.05 -6.13
CA MET A 203 12.76 -23.02 -6.82
C MET A 203 11.72 -22.35 -5.90
N ILE A 204 10.94 -23.12 -5.15
CA ILE A 204 9.99 -22.59 -4.15
C ILE A 204 10.72 -21.67 -3.16
N LYS A 205 11.85 -22.12 -2.64
CA LYS A 205 12.67 -21.33 -1.72
C LYS A 205 13.15 -20.02 -2.36
N GLY A 206 13.66 -20.06 -3.58
CA GLY A 206 14.08 -18.88 -4.32
C GLY A 206 12.94 -17.88 -4.59
N LEU A 207 11.76 -18.38 -4.95
CA LEU A 207 10.56 -17.56 -5.12
C LEU A 207 10.13 -16.89 -3.81
N ILE A 208 10.17 -17.61 -2.69
CA ILE A 208 9.85 -17.05 -1.38
C ILE A 208 10.84 -15.94 -1.02
N GLU A 209 12.15 -16.18 -1.19
CA GLU A 209 13.19 -15.19 -0.93
C GLU A 209 13.02 -13.92 -1.78
N ALA A 210 12.65 -14.08 -3.05
CA ALA A 210 12.41 -12.95 -3.95
C ALA A 210 11.11 -12.18 -3.62
N GLN A 211 10.05 -12.88 -3.19
CA GLN A 211 8.74 -12.28 -2.96
C GLN A 211 8.59 -11.61 -1.59
N ILE A 212 9.29 -12.06 -0.56
CA ILE A 212 9.18 -11.47 0.79
C ILE A 212 9.37 -9.95 0.79
N PRO A 213 10.39 -9.36 0.13
CA PRO A 213 10.59 -7.92 0.10
C PRO A 213 9.44 -7.18 -0.58
N GLU A 214 8.94 -7.73 -1.69
CA GLU A 214 7.84 -7.13 -2.44
C GLU A 214 6.53 -7.14 -1.65
N LEU A 215 6.22 -8.25 -0.98
CA LEU A 215 5.06 -8.36 -0.11
C LEU A 215 5.12 -7.38 1.06
N LEU A 216 6.29 -7.22 1.69
CA LEU A 216 6.48 -6.27 2.78
C LEU A 216 6.29 -4.83 2.30
N VAL A 217 6.88 -4.45 1.16
CA VAL A 217 6.73 -3.11 0.58
C VAL A 217 5.28 -2.85 0.20
N THR A 218 4.62 -3.83 -0.41
CA THR A 218 3.21 -3.77 -0.77
C THR A 218 2.33 -3.59 0.46
N TYR A 219 2.58 -4.39 1.51
CA TYR A 219 1.87 -4.28 2.79
C TYR A 219 2.05 -2.88 3.42
N ILE A 220 3.27 -2.36 3.46
CA ILE A 220 3.58 -1.05 4.04
C ILE A 220 2.99 0.08 3.19
N GLY A 221 3.23 0.05 1.88
CA GLY A 221 2.85 1.12 0.97
C GLY A 221 1.34 1.21 0.80
N TYR A 222 0.72 0.17 0.27
CA TYR A 222 -0.71 0.19 -0.04
C TYR A 222 -1.58 0.00 1.19
N GLY A 223 -1.18 -0.91 2.08
CA GLY A 223 -1.92 -1.18 3.30
C GLY A 223 -1.91 0.01 4.25
N GLY A 224 -0.77 0.68 4.42
CA GLY A 224 -0.66 1.90 5.22
C GLY A 224 -1.50 3.04 4.66
N LEU A 225 -1.48 3.24 3.33
CA LEU A 225 -2.35 4.22 2.67
C LEU A 225 -3.82 3.89 2.84
N ALA A 226 -4.22 2.64 2.67
CA ALA A 226 -5.60 2.20 2.84
C ALA A 226 -6.07 2.35 4.29
N ALA A 227 -5.26 1.92 5.25
CA ALA A 227 -5.56 2.04 6.69
C ALA A 227 -5.70 3.49 7.17
N PHE A 228 -5.13 4.45 6.46
CA PHE A 228 -5.31 5.87 6.73
C PHE A 228 -6.43 6.50 5.90
N TYR A 229 -6.35 6.36 4.57
CA TYR A 229 -7.19 7.14 3.64
C TYR A 229 -8.67 6.72 3.68
N VAL A 230 -8.93 5.43 3.78
CA VAL A 230 -10.32 4.93 3.75
C VAL A 230 -11.09 5.32 5.02
N PRO A 231 -10.58 5.12 6.25
CA PRO A 231 -11.23 5.63 7.46
C PRO A 231 -11.37 7.15 7.48
N TRP A 232 -10.38 7.89 6.98
CA TRP A 232 -10.45 9.34 6.83
C TRP A 232 -11.60 9.76 5.92
N LEU A 233 -11.75 9.09 4.76
CA LEU A 233 -12.82 9.36 3.80
C LEU A 233 -14.20 9.10 4.42
N PHE A 234 -14.39 7.94 5.05
CA PHE A 234 -15.65 7.59 5.71
C PHE A 234 -15.97 8.52 6.88
N ALA A 235 -14.98 8.87 7.71
CA ALA A 235 -15.17 9.80 8.81
C ALA A 235 -15.60 11.19 8.29
N ARG A 236 -15.02 11.64 7.18
CA ARG A 236 -15.40 12.88 6.51
C ARG A 236 -16.82 12.82 5.92
N MET A 237 -17.17 11.73 5.25
CA MET A 237 -18.53 11.50 4.74
C MET A 237 -19.57 11.46 5.87
N ALA A 238 -19.17 10.94 7.04
CA ALA A 238 -20.00 10.95 8.25
C ALA A 238 -20.07 12.32 8.98
N GLY A 239 -19.55 13.39 8.36
CA GLY A 239 -19.63 14.75 8.88
C GLY A 239 -18.62 15.09 9.99
N GLN A 240 -17.60 14.23 10.23
CA GLN A 240 -16.56 14.54 11.19
C GLN A 240 -15.63 15.66 10.65
N PRO A 241 -15.21 16.61 11.49
CA PRO A 241 -14.30 17.68 11.10
C PRO A 241 -12.87 17.13 10.93
N MET A 242 -12.59 16.55 9.76
CA MET A 242 -11.28 16.01 9.41
C MET A 242 -10.41 17.06 8.71
N ALA A 243 -9.09 17.01 8.92
CA ALA A 243 -8.16 17.86 8.17
C ALA A 243 -8.34 17.63 6.65
N ARG A 244 -8.38 18.72 5.88
CA ARG A 244 -8.52 18.61 4.42
C ARG A 244 -7.26 17.98 3.84
N PHE A 245 -7.44 17.01 2.97
CA PHE A 245 -6.33 16.43 2.22
C PHE A 245 -5.78 17.52 1.28
N PRO A 246 -4.46 17.75 1.26
CA PRO A 246 -3.87 18.70 0.33
C PRO A 246 -4.24 18.30 -1.10
N VAL A 247 -4.39 19.30 -1.95
CA VAL A 247 -4.69 19.09 -3.36
C VAL A 247 -3.53 18.27 -3.97
N PRO A 248 -3.77 17.20 -4.74
CA PRO A 248 -2.68 16.36 -5.27
C PRO A 248 -1.62 17.16 -6.01
N GLU A 249 -2.01 18.22 -6.71
CA GLU A 249 -1.11 19.12 -7.43
C GLU A 249 -0.10 19.83 -6.51
N THR A 250 -0.33 19.85 -5.20
CA THR A 250 0.54 20.49 -4.20
C THR A 250 1.46 19.53 -3.46
N TRP A 251 1.40 18.24 -3.76
CA TRP A 251 2.26 17.26 -3.11
C TRP A 251 3.70 17.41 -3.58
N ILE A 252 4.53 17.94 -2.72
CA ILE A 252 5.95 18.13 -2.94
C ILE A 252 6.67 17.64 -1.69
N LEU A 253 7.70 16.86 -1.86
CA LEU A 253 8.61 16.54 -0.76
C LEU A 253 9.48 17.76 -0.47
N PRO A 254 9.79 18.07 0.80
CA PRO A 254 10.79 19.06 1.12
C PRO A 254 12.10 18.74 0.40
N LYS A 255 12.80 19.75 -0.15
CA LYS A 255 13.98 19.53 -1.00
C LYS A 255 15.01 18.58 -0.37
N GLN A 256 15.33 18.79 0.91
CA GLN A 256 16.30 17.95 1.62
C GLN A 256 15.88 16.49 1.65
N HIS A 257 14.61 16.19 2.01
CA HIS A 257 14.09 14.84 2.05
C HIS A 257 14.07 14.19 0.66
N GLY A 258 13.77 14.96 -0.38
CA GLY A 258 13.80 14.46 -1.75
C GLY A 258 15.19 14.06 -2.22
N TYR A 259 16.23 14.84 -1.87
CA TYR A 259 17.61 14.46 -2.17
C TYR A 259 18.05 13.22 -1.40
N TYR A 260 17.73 13.13 -0.11
CA TYR A 260 18.02 11.91 0.67
C TYR A 260 17.33 10.68 0.08
N MET A 261 16.06 10.79 -0.29
CA MET A 261 15.34 9.70 -0.91
C MET A 261 15.89 9.31 -2.29
N ALA A 262 16.32 10.30 -3.10
CA ALA A 262 16.95 10.01 -4.39
C ALA A 262 18.30 9.31 -4.20
N ALA A 263 19.11 9.76 -3.23
CA ALA A 263 20.35 9.09 -2.88
C ALA A 263 20.12 7.65 -2.36
N THR A 264 19.11 7.46 -1.50
CA THR A 264 18.72 6.14 -1.00
C THR A 264 18.24 5.22 -2.13
N CYS A 265 17.47 5.75 -3.09
CA CYS A 265 17.01 5.02 -4.26
C CYS A 265 18.20 4.57 -5.13
N ALA A 266 19.14 5.48 -5.41
CA ALA A 266 20.35 5.18 -6.18
C ALA A 266 21.24 4.16 -5.44
N LEU A 267 21.44 4.33 -4.13
CA LEU A 267 22.20 3.40 -3.32
C LEU A 267 21.54 2.00 -3.31
N GLY A 268 20.22 1.94 -3.10
CA GLY A 268 19.48 0.69 -3.15
C GLY A 268 19.66 -0.02 -4.49
N TYR A 269 19.55 0.72 -5.60
CA TYR A 269 19.80 0.16 -6.94
C TYR A 269 21.22 -0.35 -7.11
N LEU A 270 22.24 0.41 -6.68
CA LEU A 270 23.65 0.00 -6.77
C LEU A 270 23.92 -1.25 -5.91
N CYS A 271 23.36 -1.30 -4.70
CA CYS A 271 23.49 -2.49 -3.84
C CYS A 271 22.79 -3.73 -4.42
N MET A 272 21.71 -3.58 -5.19
CA MET A 272 21.08 -4.71 -5.88
C MET A 272 21.95 -5.22 -7.05
N VAL A 273 22.66 -4.32 -7.75
CA VAL A 273 23.45 -4.68 -8.93
C VAL A 273 24.85 -5.17 -8.58
N PHE A 274 25.48 -4.56 -7.58
CA PHE A 274 26.90 -4.78 -7.23
C PHE A 274 27.14 -5.28 -5.81
N GLY A 275 26.09 -5.39 -4.98
CA GLY A 275 26.21 -5.80 -3.60
C GLY A 275 26.31 -7.32 -3.41
N ASP A 276 26.71 -7.72 -2.21
CA ASP A 276 26.69 -9.12 -1.80
C ASP A 276 25.26 -9.68 -1.78
N PRO A 277 25.08 -10.99 -2.00
CA PRO A 277 23.74 -11.62 -1.99
C PRO A 277 22.90 -11.31 -0.74
N GLY A 278 23.55 -11.19 0.44
CA GLY A 278 22.85 -10.82 1.69
C GLY A 278 22.34 -9.39 1.75
N MET A 279 22.83 -8.50 0.88
CA MET A 279 22.41 -7.09 0.81
C MET A 279 21.29 -6.84 -0.22
N VAL A 280 21.07 -7.78 -1.13
CA VAL A 280 20.08 -7.60 -2.23
C VAL A 280 18.67 -7.39 -1.69
N VAL A 281 18.23 -8.20 -0.72
CA VAL A 281 16.87 -8.10 -0.16
C VAL A 281 16.63 -6.75 0.55
N PRO A 282 17.44 -6.30 1.52
CA PRO A 282 17.24 -4.98 2.13
C PRO A 282 17.40 -3.84 1.13
N ALA A 283 18.29 -3.96 0.14
CA ALA A 283 18.45 -2.97 -0.92
C ALA A 283 17.19 -2.85 -1.79
N GLN A 284 16.60 -3.97 -2.18
CA GLN A 284 15.34 -4.02 -2.94
C GLN A 284 14.19 -3.39 -2.16
N MET A 285 14.08 -3.67 -0.86
CA MET A 285 13.06 -3.03 -0.01
C MET A 285 13.21 -1.51 0.03
N LEU A 286 14.42 -1.01 0.25
CA LEU A 286 14.69 0.43 0.28
C LEU A 286 14.41 1.08 -1.09
N PHE A 287 14.84 0.44 -2.16
CA PHE A 287 14.57 0.90 -3.53
C PHE A 287 13.07 1.00 -3.79
N SER A 288 12.32 -0.06 -3.52
CA SER A 288 10.88 -0.11 -3.77
C SER A 288 10.10 0.91 -2.94
N LEU A 289 10.45 1.12 -1.65
CA LEU A 289 9.83 2.16 -0.81
C LEU A 289 10.08 3.56 -1.36
N THR A 290 11.29 3.84 -1.83
CA THR A 290 11.62 5.15 -2.42
C THR A 290 10.92 5.36 -3.75
N VAL A 291 10.80 4.31 -4.57
CA VAL A 291 10.05 4.34 -5.85
C VAL A 291 8.58 4.68 -5.60
N ILE A 292 7.92 4.06 -4.62
CA ILE A 292 6.53 4.38 -4.27
C ILE A 292 6.38 5.88 -3.91
N ALA A 293 7.29 6.42 -3.10
CA ALA A 293 7.24 7.84 -2.74
C ALA A 293 7.43 8.75 -3.96
N PHE A 294 8.34 8.41 -4.88
CA PHE A 294 8.51 9.14 -6.12
C PHE A 294 7.33 8.99 -7.08
N CYS A 295 6.65 7.85 -7.11
CA CYS A 295 5.38 7.69 -7.82
C CYS A 295 4.31 8.68 -7.31
N MET A 296 4.23 8.90 -6.00
CA MET A 296 3.29 9.89 -5.44
C MET A 296 3.63 11.32 -5.89
N VAL A 297 4.91 11.68 -5.90
CA VAL A 297 5.37 12.98 -6.43
C VAL A 297 5.08 13.09 -7.92
N GLY A 298 5.37 12.04 -8.70
CA GLY A 298 5.08 11.98 -10.13
C GLY A 298 3.59 12.12 -10.44
N ALA A 299 2.73 11.43 -9.68
CA ALA A 299 1.28 11.58 -9.78
C ALA A 299 0.83 13.02 -9.53
N SER A 300 1.45 13.70 -8.57
CA SER A 300 1.23 15.11 -8.30
C SER A 300 1.60 16.00 -9.49
N VAL A 301 2.73 15.72 -10.14
CA VAL A 301 3.17 16.44 -11.36
C VAL A 301 2.19 16.23 -12.51
N VAL A 302 1.79 14.98 -12.74
CA VAL A 302 0.80 14.65 -13.78
C VAL A 302 -0.52 15.37 -13.51
N CYS A 303 -1.04 15.33 -12.28
CA CYS A 303 -2.26 16.06 -11.91
C CYS A 303 -2.11 17.58 -12.13
N PHE A 304 -0.93 18.15 -11.85
CA PHE A 304 -0.64 19.57 -12.10
C PHE A 304 -0.74 19.93 -13.59
N PHE A 305 -0.08 19.16 -14.48
CA PHE A 305 -0.13 19.41 -15.92
C PHE A 305 -1.50 19.17 -16.52
N LEU A 306 -2.19 18.11 -16.10
CA LEU A 306 -3.54 17.82 -16.52
C LEU A 306 -4.54 18.90 -16.06
N GLY A 307 -4.23 19.61 -14.99
CA GLY A 307 -5.04 20.72 -14.48
C GLY A 307 -5.24 21.86 -15.47
N ALA A 308 -4.34 22.01 -16.45
CA ALA A 308 -4.49 22.96 -17.55
C ALA A 308 -5.58 22.57 -18.57
N ARG A 309 -5.85 21.27 -18.73
CA ARG A 309 -6.80 20.72 -19.73
C ARG A 309 -8.05 20.14 -19.10
N ILE A 310 -7.92 19.44 -17.99
CA ILE A 310 -9.01 18.73 -17.32
C ILE A 310 -9.38 19.48 -16.05
N LYS A 311 -10.56 20.12 -16.03
CA LYS A 311 -11.04 20.87 -14.86
C LYS A 311 -11.47 19.92 -13.73
N ASP A 312 -12.01 18.75 -14.08
CA ASP A 312 -12.44 17.78 -13.10
C ASP A 312 -11.26 17.12 -12.38
N ARG A 313 -11.29 17.22 -11.06
CA ARG A 313 -10.23 16.67 -10.18
C ARG A 313 -10.26 15.14 -10.15
N SER A 314 -11.46 14.54 -10.18
CA SER A 314 -11.63 13.10 -10.14
C SER A 314 -11.04 12.45 -11.38
N GLY A 315 -11.26 13.06 -12.56
CA GLY A 315 -10.67 12.60 -13.81
C GLY A 315 -9.13 12.64 -13.80
N ARG A 316 -8.53 13.71 -13.26
CA ARG A 316 -7.06 13.82 -13.11
C ARG A 316 -6.50 12.74 -12.20
N MET A 317 -7.17 12.49 -11.06
CA MET A 317 -6.77 11.43 -10.12
C MET A 317 -6.92 10.05 -10.74
N ALA A 318 -7.97 9.80 -11.51
CA ALA A 318 -8.17 8.53 -12.22
C ALA A 318 -7.05 8.27 -13.23
N ILE A 319 -6.65 9.29 -14.00
CA ILE A 319 -5.50 9.17 -14.92
C ILE A 319 -4.19 8.90 -14.19
N ALA A 320 -3.92 9.63 -13.11
CA ALA A 320 -2.72 9.40 -12.30
C ALA A 320 -2.70 7.99 -11.68
N ALA A 321 -3.86 7.49 -11.23
CA ALA A 321 -4.00 6.13 -10.72
C ALA A 321 -3.80 5.08 -11.83
N ALA A 322 -4.35 5.30 -13.02
CA ALA A 322 -4.11 4.43 -14.18
C ALA A 322 -2.61 4.41 -14.56
N MET A 323 -1.96 5.58 -14.59
CA MET A 323 -0.50 5.63 -14.83
C MET A 323 0.29 4.88 -13.75
N TYR A 324 -0.16 4.94 -12.50
CA TYR A 324 0.48 4.19 -11.43
C TYR A 324 0.36 2.68 -11.63
N LEU A 325 -0.79 2.20 -12.08
CA LEU A 325 -1.02 0.77 -12.33
C LEU A 325 -0.27 0.24 -13.56
N PHE A 326 -0.23 1.01 -14.64
CA PHE A 326 0.33 0.53 -15.92
C PHE A 326 1.76 0.99 -16.18
N LEU A 327 2.18 2.12 -15.63
CA LEU A 327 3.47 2.77 -15.91
C LEU A 327 4.13 3.32 -14.63
N PRO A 328 4.31 2.51 -13.57
CA PRO A 328 4.86 3.00 -12.30
C PRO A 328 6.29 3.54 -12.46
N GLY A 329 7.12 2.93 -13.28
CA GLY A 329 8.49 3.38 -13.55
C GLY A 329 8.54 4.77 -14.19
N LEU A 330 7.65 5.06 -15.13
CA LEU A 330 7.55 6.39 -15.74
C LEU A 330 7.11 7.42 -14.71
N LEU A 331 6.14 7.08 -13.87
CA LEU A 331 5.64 7.97 -12.83
C LEU A 331 6.71 8.27 -11.79
N ALA A 332 7.47 7.27 -11.37
CA ALA A 332 8.62 7.44 -10.46
C ALA A 332 9.70 8.33 -11.07
N SER A 333 10.05 8.12 -12.36
CA SER A 333 11.01 8.95 -13.08
C SER A 333 10.59 10.42 -13.13
N ILE A 334 9.31 10.69 -13.44
CA ILE A 334 8.76 12.06 -13.39
C ILE A 334 8.89 12.64 -11.98
N GLY A 335 8.64 11.85 -10.95
CA GLY A 335 8.78 12.25 -9.56
C GLY A 335 10.21 12.60 -9.15
N ILE A 336 11.19 11.79 -9.56
CA ILE A 336 12.62 12.03 -9.35
C ILE A 336 13.06 13.32 -10.06
N ILE A 337 12.70 13.48 -11.33
CA ILE A 337 13.04 14.66 -12.14
C ILE A 337 12.42 15.92 -11.52
N GLU A 338 11.17 15.87 -11.09
CA GLU A 338 10.54 17.00 -10.37
C GLU A 338 11.30 17.35 -9.10
N GLN A 339 11.68 16.32 -8.33
CA GLN A 339 12.36 16.55 -7.04
C GLN A 339 13.75 17.15 -7.20
N LEU A 340 14.48 16.74 -8.25
CA LEU A 340 15.82 17.24 -8.54
C LEU A 340 15.78 18.63 -9.19
N PHE A 341 14.90 18.82 -10.17
CA PHE A 341 14.92 20.01 -11.04
C PHE A 341 13.80 21.03 -10.73
N GLY A 342 12.74 20.65 -10.01
CA GLY A 342 11.63 21.54 -9.66
C GLY A 342 10.89 22.08 -10.88
N ILE A 343 10.51 21.19 -11.81
CA ILE A 343 9.93 21.55 -13.12
C ILE A 343 8.73 22.48 -12.97
N ARG A 344 7.84 22.19 -12.02
CA ARG A 344 6.63 23.02 -11.77
C ARG A 344 6.95 24.47 -11.41
N LYS A 345 8.10 24.73 -10.78
CA LYS A 345 8.54 26.08 -10.44
C LYS A 345 9.10 26.83 -11.62
N ARG A 346 9.63 26.12 -12.61
CA ARG A 346 10.24 26.72 -13.83
C ARG A 346 9.22 26.99 -14.91
N ILE A 347 8.13 26.23 -14.95
CA ILE A 347 7.04 26.43 -15.89
C ILE A 347 6.13 27.52 -15.33
N VAL A 348 6.44 28.76 -15.65
CA VAL A 348 5.52 29.88 -15.44
C VAL A 348 4.39 29.66 -16.43
N ILE A 349 3.23 29.21 -15.94
CA ILE A 349 2.00 29.23 -16.74
C ILE A 349 1.67 30.70 -16.96
N ILE A 350 2.06 31.23 -18.11
CA ILE A 350 1.64 32.55 -18.57
C ILE A 350 0.12 32.45 -18.74
N LYS A 351 -0.61 32.84 -17.72
CA LYS A 351 -2.06 33.06 -17.88
C LYS A 351 -2.19 34.14 -18.93
N PRO A 352 -2.94 33.88 -20.03
CA PRO A 352 -3.25 34.94 -20.99
C PRO A 352 -3.88 36.09 -20.17
N GLN A 353 -3.25 37.27 -20.21
CA GLN A 353 -3.84 38.46 -19.63
C GLN A 353 -5.23 38.61 -20.24
N PRO A 354 -6.26 38.86 -19.44
CA PRO A 354 -7.56 39.20 -20.01
C PRO A 354 -7.32 40.39 -20.92
N LYS A 355 -7.60 40.22 -22.22
CA LYS A 355 -7.53 41.26 -23.21
C LYS A 355 -8.30 42.43 -22.61
N GLY A 356 -7.60 43.52 -22.42
CA GLY A 356 -8.10 44.72 -21.78
C GLY A 356 -9.45 45.09 -22.37
N GLY A 357 -10.46 45.12 -21.52
CA GLY A 357 -11.73 45.74 -21.86
C GLY A 357 -11.44 47.17 -22.30
N ASN A 358 -11.87 47.52 -23.49
CA ASN A 358 -11.91 48.88 -24.01
C ASN A 358 -12.37 49.83 -22.90
N ARG A 359 -11.47 50.66 -22.37
CA ARG A 359 -11.87 51.92 -21.79
C ARG A 359 -12.31 52.77 -23.00
N GLN A 360 -13.59 52.83 -23.28
CA GLN A 360 -14.14 53.94 -24.04
C GLN A 360 -14.14 55.19 -23.18
N PRO A 361 -13.87 56.33 -23.78
CA PRO A 361 -13.69 57.63 -23.13
C PRO A 361 -14.94 58.15 -22.43
#